data_b4b173dfc419988272080b92fb2f041c
#
_entry.id   b4b173dfc419988272080b92fb2f041c
#
_cell.length_a   1.000
_cell.length_b   1.000
_cell.length_c   1.000
_cell.angle_alpha   90.00
_cell.angle_beta   90.00
_cell.angle_gamma   90.00
#
_symmetry.space_group_name_H-M   'P 1'
#
loop_
_entity.id
_entity.type
_entity.pdbx_description
1 polymer ?
#
loop_
_entity_poly.entity_id
_entity_poly.type
_entity_poly.pdbx_seq_one_letter_code
_entity_poly.pdbx_strand_id
1 'polypeptide(L)'
;MGTGPNAARHGPITNLGREELERGSVSIFPLPAPEDLPALTKKVWENAGLLPAKSETAPLPEGLDHAVVIVKKKRTFDEVLGDVENASNGPVAALPPLARFGRRGVIVQTRDELRQRLGLRFVNVTPNHHALADQFAFSDNFYAEGPVTADGDEWHGPPEALWNHLEKHGVPFRNFGEGFAQRDRGEASRMPAWREPSLKPDALFRNTSRAYPGFNMRIPDVNRASLFINEIEREYLAPGKPLPRALFLQLPADHLARARPEDGYPFEASHMADNDYALGRIVEFLSRTPYWKRMAVIILEDDASGGVDHVDSHRTLLFVAGPWARQNFCAHQNAGQAAVLKLLLRILRVPSLNLNDATAADLTPMLAPQHADAAFTVQAPTLDIFDPARAREGR
;
A
#
# COMPACT_ATOMS: atom_id res chain seq x y z
N MET A 1 10.91 9.22 -12.38
CA MET A 1 10.81 9.21 -13.84
C MET A 1 10.26 7.87 -14.25
N GLY A 2 9.17 7.88 -14.97
CA GLY A 2 8.54 6.66 -15.42
C GLY A 2 9.34 5.95 -16.50
N THR A 3 9.11 4.69 -16.64
CA THR A 3 9.51 3.96 -17.82
C THR A 3 8.73 4.44 -19.05
N GLY A 4 7.67 5.24 -18.83
CA GLY A 4 6.87 5.93 -19.81
C GLY A 4 6.27 5.01 -20.88
N PRO A 5 5.88 5.56 -22.04
CA PRO A 5 5.23 4.78 -23.09
C PRO A 5 6.10 3.66 -23.71
N ASN A 6 7.38 3.60 -23.37
CA ASN A 6 8.26 2.52 -23.80
C ASN A 6 8.28 1.31 -22.83
N ALA A 7 7.68 1.40 -21.67
CA ALA A 7 7.66 0.31 -20.70
C ALA A 7 7.08 -0.99 -21.28
N ALA A 8 6.03 -0.90 -22.11
CA ALA A 8 5.41 -2.03 -22.76
C ALA A 8 6.37 -2.87 -23.63
N ARG A 9 7.46 -2.27 -24.14
CA ARG A 9 8.46 -2.98 -24.96
C ARG A 9 9.31 -3.94 -24.15
N HIS A 10 9.42 -3.71 -22.84
CA HIS A 10 10.21 -4.56 -21.97
C HIS A 10 9.41 -5.72 -21.40
N GLY A 11 8.07 -5.61 -21.35
CA GLY A 11 7.18 -6.65 -20.84
C GLY A 11 7.39 -6.95 -19.34
N PRO A 12 6.68 -7.94 -18.78
CA PRO A 12 6.73 -8.28 -17.36
C PRO A 12 7.99 -9.04 -16.93
N ILE A 13 8.88 -9.35 -17.87
CA ILE A 13 10.01 -10.29 -17.67
C ILE A 13 11.31 -9.51 -17.47
N THR A 14 11.33 -8.52 -16.68
CA THR A 14 12.60 -7.85 -16.52
C THR A 14 13.13 -8.03 -15.11
N ASN A 15 14.30 -8.67 -15.03
CA ASN A 15 15.21 -8.50 -13.92
C ASN A 15 16.07 -7.23 -14.13
N LEU A 16 15.63 -6.32 -15.02
CA LEU A 16 16.31 -5.07 -15.23
C LEU A 16 16.07 -4.19 -14.03
N GLY A 17 17.15 -3.64 -13.49
CA GLY A 17 17.08 -2.63 -12.44
C GLY A 17 16.35 -1.38 -12.96
N ARG A 18 15.83 -0.59 -12.05
CA ARG A 18 15.15 0.67 -12.35
C ARG A 18 16.04 1.57 -13.21
N GLU A 19 17.33 1.65 -12.90
CA GLU A 19 18.32 2.47 -13.59
C GLU A 19 18.46 2.10 -15.07
N GLU A 20 18.24 0.83 -15.42
CA GLU A 20 18.33 0.33 -16.81
C GLU A 20 17.09 0.69 -17.63
N LEU A 21 15.96 0.95 -16.97
CA LEU A 21 14.68 1.24 -17.59
C LEU A 21 14.34 2.73 -17.61
N GLU A 22 14.96 3.51 -16.73
CA GLU A 22 14.75 4.95 -16.69
C GLU A 22 15.25 5.61 -17.97
N ARG A 23 14.37 6.36 -18.62
CA ARG A 23 14.65 7.14 -19.82
C ARG A 23 14.32 8.59 -19.56
N GLY A 24 15.29 9.45 -19.77
CA GLY A 24 15.05 10.88 -19.86
C GLY A 24 14.26 11.20 -21.13
N SER A 25 13.49 12.26 -21.10
CA SER A 25 12.82 12.81 -22.27
C SER A 25 13.12 14.31 -22.40
N VAL A 26 13.11 14.78 -23.64
CA VAL A 26 13.16 16.20 -23.95
C VAL A 26 11.88 16.54 -24.70
N SER A 27 11.11 17.47 -24.16
CA SER A 27 9.92 18.00 -24.81
C SER A 27 10.29 19.32 -25.53
N ILE A 28 9.93 19.41 -26.80
CA ILE A 28 10.11 20.62 -27.58
C ILE A 28 8.72 21.09 -28.00
N PHE A 29 8.36 22.31 -27.62
CA PHE A 29 7.07 22.89 -27.95
C PHE A 29 7.24 24.38 -28.29
N PRO A 30 6.34 24.97 -29.09
CA PRO A 30 6.35 26.39 -29.38
C PRO A 30 6.21 27.20 -28.09
N LEU A 31 6.87 28.34 -28.02
CA LEU A 31 6.65 29.27 -26.91
C LEU A 31 5.17 29.70 -26.93
N PRO A 32 4.44 29.55 -25.81
CA PRO A 32 3.04 29.96 -25.74
C PRO A 32 2.89 31.46 -26.04
N ALA A 33 1.82 31.82 -26.70
CA ALA A 33 1.50 33.23 -26.92
C ALA A 33 1.17 33.90 -25.56
N PRO A 34 1.45 35.19 -25.38
CA PRO A 34 1.18 35.88 -24.12
C PRO A 34 -0.29 35.76 -23.67
N GLU A 35 -1.22 35.72 -24.60
CA GLU A 35 -2.66 35.53 -24.34
C GLU A 35 -3.01 34.15 -23.79
N ASP A 36 -2.21 33.11 -24.04
CA ASP A 36 -2.41 31.76 -23.53
C ASP A 36 -1.89 31.57 -22.09
N LEU A 37 -0.94 32.41 -21.67
CA LEU A 37 -0.27 32.27 -20.37
C LEU A 37 -1.23 32.23 -19.17
N PRO A 38 -2.31 33.04 -19.10
CA PRO A 38 -3.23 32.96 -17.95
C PRO A 38 -3.93 31.59 -17.85
N ALA A 39 -4.34 31.01 -18.99
CA ALA A 39 -4.98 29.70 -19.01
C ALA A 39 -4.00 28.56 -18.62
N LEU A 40 -2.78 28.63 -19.15
CA LEU A 40 -1.72 27.68 -18.81
C LEU A 40 -1.30 27.79 -17.36
N THR A 41 -1.14 29.00 -16.84
CA THR A 41 -0.84 29.26 -15.41
C THR A 41 -1.94 28.70 -14.53
N LYS A 42 -3.19 28.94 -14.88
CA LYS A 42 -4.33 28.36 -14.14
C LYS A 42 -4.26 26.84 -14.13
N LYS A 43 -3.94 26.22 -15.28
CA LYS A 43 -3.81 24.76 -15.40
C LYS A 43 -2.68 24.21 -14.52
N VAL A 44 -1.54 24.91 -14.46
CA VAL A 44 -0.43 24.55 -13.56
C VAL A 44 -0.87 24.64 -12.12
N TRP A 45 -1.56 25.71 -11.73
CA TRP A 45 -2.05 25.87 -10.36
C TRP A 45 -3.12 24.82 -9.99
N GLU A 46 -4.01 24.47 -10.93
CA GLU A 46 -4.96 23.36 -10.75
C GLU A 46 -4.24 22.05 -10.49
N ASN A 47 -3.26 21.70 -11.34
CA ASN A 47 -2.49 20.47 -11.24
C ASN A 47 -1.62 20.43 -9.96
N ALA A 48 -1.13 21.57 -9.52
CA ALA A 48 -0.33 21.69 -8.30
C ALA A 48 -1.17 21.84 -7.00
N GLY A 49 -2.50 21.83 -7.12
CA GLY A 49 -3.38 22.02 -5.96
C GLY A 49 -3.32 23.44 -5.34
N LEU A 50 -2.75 24.42 -6.06
CA LEU A 50 -2.56 25.80 -5.56
C LEU A 50 -3.79 26.68 -5.71
N LEU A 51 -4.75 26.28 -6.54
CA LEU A 51 -6.04 26.96 -6.56
C LEU A 51 -6.90 26.43 -5.41
N PRO A 52 -7.63 27.32 -4.71
CA PRO A 52 -8.60 26.83 -3.75
C PRO A 52 -9.53 25.87 -4.48
N ALA A 53 -9.56 24.63 -4.00
CA ALA A 53 -10.49 23.65 -4.52
C ALA A 53 -11.88 24.27 -4.51
N LYS A 54 -12.56 24.26 -5.66
CA LYS A 54 -13.98 24.64 -5.72
C LYS A 54 -14.87 23.67 -4.94
N SER A 55 -14.31 22.61 -4.42
CA SER A 55 -15.03 21.68 -3.57
C SER A 55 -14.84 22.08 -2.11
N GLU A 56 -15.91 22.53 -1.48
CA GLU A 56 -16.12 22.16 -0.10
C GLU A 56 -15.68 20.70 0.02
N THR A 57 -14.69 20.44 0.83
CA THR A 57 -14.23 19.07 1.11
C THR A 57 -15.46 18.24 1.43
N ALA A 58 -15.78 17.25 0.63
CA ALA A 58 -17.00 16.47 0.80
C ALA A 58 -17.08 15.99 2.26
N PRO A 59 -18.25 16.10 2.91
CA PRO A 59 -18.38 15.65 4.29
C PRO A 59 -18.06 14.16 4.37
N LEU A 60 -17.36 13.78 5.43
CA LEU A 60 -17.17 12.37 5.72
C LEU A 60 -18.49 11.73 6.16
N PRO A 61 -18.72 10.44 5.83
CA PRO A 61 -19.87 9.71 6.31
C PRO A 61 -20.00 9.77 7.84
N GLU A 62 -21.21 9.98 8.33
CA GLU A 62 -21.49 9.89 9.76
C GLU A 62 -21.25 8.45 10.24
N GLY A 63 -20.54 8.29 11.35
CA GLY A 63 -20.23 6.97 11.91
C GLY A 63 -18.89 6.38 11.44
N LEU A 64 -18.25 6.91 10.41
CA LEU A 64 -16.89 6.56 10.05
C LEU A 64 -15.92 7.25 11.02
N ASP A 65 -15.26 6.49 11.89
CA ASP A 65 -14.37 7.03 12.93
C ASP A 65 -13.22 6.09 13.33
N HIS A 66 -13.07 4.96 12.64
CA HIS A 66 -11.93 4.05 12.76
C HIS A 66 -11.19 3.97 11.42
N ALA A 67 -9.88 3.96 11.49
CA ALA A 67 -9.02 3.77 10.33
C ALA A 67 -7.98 2.68 10.60
N VAL A 68 -7.78 1.81 9.62
CA VAL A 68 -6.66 0.86 9.58
C VAL A 68 -5.80 1.25 8.41
N VAL A 69 -4.52 1.50 8.64
CA VAL A 69 -3.54 1.81 7.59
C VAL A 69 -2.61 0.62 7.45
N ILE A 70 -2.60 0.00 6.27
CA ILE A 70 -1.73 -1.12 5.94
C ILE A 70 -0.68 -0.62 4.96
N VAL A 71 0.56 -0.58 5.41
CA VAL A 71 1.71 -0.12 4.64
C VAL A 71 2.44 -1.31 4.05
N LYS A 72 2.64 -1.26 2.75
CA LYS A 72 3.31 -2.27 1.92
C LYS A 72 4.55 -1.67 1.27
N LYS A 73 5.34 -2.48 0.54
CA LYS A 73 6.68 -2.08 0.08
C LYS A 73 6.92 -2.43 -1.40
N LYS A 74 7.36 -1.44 -2.20
CA LYS A 74 8.07 -1.61 -3.47
C LYS A 74 7.28 -2.01 -4.71
N ARG A 75 5.96 -1.96 -4.78
CA ARG A 75 5.27 -2.34 -6.02
C ARG A 75 4.72 -1.14 -6.77
N THR A 76 4.91 -1.14 -8.10
CA THR A 76 4.23 -0.20 -8.99
C THR A 76 2.79 -0.65 -9.24
N PHE A 77 1.96 0.29 -9.71
CA PHE A 77 0.57 0.00 -10.06
C PHE A 77 0.48 -1.08 -11.16
N ASP A 78 1.22 -0.91 -12.26
CA ASP A 78 1.12 -1.84 -13.38
C ASP A 78 1.63 -3.24 -13.08
N GLU A 79 2.60 -3.40 -12.18
CA GLU A 79 3.07 -4.74 -11.81
C GLU A 79 1.97 -5.60 -11.19
N VAL A 80 1.02 -4.98 -10.49
CA VAL A 80 -0.01 -5.68 -9.72
C VAL A 80 -1.38 -5.55 -10.39
N LEU A 81 -1.81 -4.32 -10.71
CA LEU A 81 -3.13 -4.01 -11.25
C LEU A 81 -3.10 -3.57 -12.71
N GLY A 82 -2.00 -3.75 -13.43
CA GLY A 82 -1.90 -3.39 -14.85
C GLY A 82 -2.89 -4.15 -15.74
N ASP A 83 -3.46 -5.27 -15.29
CA ASP A 83 -4.50 -6.01 -15.99
C ASP A 83 -5.94 -5.69 -15.54
N VAL A 84 -6.13 -4.65 -14.72
CA VAL A 84 -7.43 -4.10 -14.35
C VAL A 84 -7.76 -2.94 -15.28
N GLU A 85 -8.33 -3.23 -16.44
CA GLU A 85 -8.54 -2.24 -17.51
C GLU A 85 -9.79 -1.37 -17.30
N ASN A 86 -10.76 -1.79 -16.46
CA ASN A 86 -12.00 -1.09 -16.22
C ASN A 86 -12.43 -1.16 -14.76
N ALA A 87 -13.10 -0.11 -14.30
CA ALA A 87 -13.82 -0.02 -13.05
C ALA A 87 -15.28 0.43 -13.33
N SER A 88 -16.12 0.48 -12.29
CA SER A 88 -17.52 0.87 -12.45
C SER A 88 -17.73 2.28 -13.01
N ASN A 89 -16.74 3.15 -12.84
CA ASN A 89 -16.78 4.54 -13.29
C ASN A 89 -15.98 4.82 -14.57
N GLY A 90 -15.47 3.78 -15.24
CA GLY A 90 -14.81 3.94 -16.54
C GLY A 90 -13.48 3.18 -16.68
N PRO A 91 -12.72 3.48 -17.74
CA PRO A 91 -11.44 2.84 -18.00
C PRO A 91 -10.39 3.23 -16.96
N VAL A 92 -9.51 2.30 -16.64
CA VAL A 92 -8.38 2.44 -15.72
C VAL A 92 -7.11 2.67 -16.53
N ALA A 93 -6.23 3.54 -16.05
CA ALA A 93 -4.92 3.75 -16.67
C ALA A 93 -3.99 2.56 -16.35
N ALA A 94 -4.24 1.42 -16.98
CA ALA A 94 -3.59 0.15 -16.78
C ALA A 94 -2.90 -0.35 -18.05
N LEU A 95 -1.80 -1.09 -17.90
CA LEU A 95 -1.08 -1.70 -19.02
C LEU A 95 -0.84 -3.19 -18.78
N PRO A 96 -1.72 -4.09 -19.32
CA PRO A 96 -1.69 -5.53 -19.05
C PRO A 96 -0.34 -6.22 -19.28
N PRO A 97 0.47 -5.88 -20.29
CA PRO A 97 1.78 -6.51 -20.47
C PRO A 97 2.76 -6.31 -19.31
N LEU A 98 2.54 -5.35 -18.43
CA LEU A 98 3.38 -5.10 -17.26
C LEU A 98 2.91 -5.81 -15.98
N ALA A 99 1.70 -6.38 -15.98
CA ALA A 99 1.09 -7.03 -14.81
C ALA A 99 1.72 -8.39 -14.49
N ARG A 100 3.00 -8.39 -14.13
CA ARG A 100 3.70 -9.64 -13.82
C ARG A 100 3.16 -10.37 -12.60
N PHE A 101 2.54 -9.63 -11.68
CA PHE A 101 1.86 -10.17 -10.49
C PHE A 101 0.34 -10.10 -10.61
N GLY A 102 -0.19 -9.88 -11.81
CA GLY A 102 -1.61 -9.81 -12.09
C GLY A 102 -2.36 -11.16 -12.02
N ARG A 103 -3.60 -11.15 -12.48
CA ARG A 103 -4.46 -12.36 -12.60
C ARG A 103 -3.89 -13.38 -13.57
N ARG A 104 -3.09 -12.92 -14.54
CA ARG A 104 -2.40 -13.75 -15.54
C ARG A 104 -0.91 -13.44 -15.54
N GLY A 105 -0.35 -13.41 -14.36
CA GLY A 105 1.04 -13.06 -14.12
C GLY A 105 2.04 -13.99 -14.82
N VAL A 106 3.26 -13.49 -14.93
CA VAL A 106 4.39 -14.23 -15.49
C VAL A 106 5.52 -14.24 -14.49
N ILE A 107 5.84 -15.42 -13.98
CA ILE A 107 6.93 -15.62 -13.03
C ILE A 107 8.11 -16.21 -13.78
N VAL A 108 9.25 -15.56 -13.73
CA VAL A 108 10.50 -16.09 -14.27
C VAL A 108 11.54 -16.08 -13.17
N GLN A 109 12.18 -17.23 -12.96
CA GLN A 109 13.29 -17.36 -12.06
C GLN A 109 14.46 -18.02 -12.77
N THR A 110 15.65 -17.43 -12.67
CA THR A 110 16.90 -18.03 -13.10
C THR A 110 17.47 -18.81 -11.92
N ARG A 111 17.72 -20.10 -12.10
CA ARG A 111 18.54 -20.89 -11.18
C ARG A 111 19.98 -20.79 -11.64
N ASP A 112 20.79 -20.00 -10.94
CA ASP A 112 22.19 -19.74 -11.31
C ASP A 112 23.03 -21.04 -11.36
N GLU A 113 22.78 -21.97 -10.45
CA GLU A 113 23.52 -23.24 -10.36
C GLU A 113 23.33 -24.15 -11.59
N LEU A 114 22.20 -24.07 -12.28
CA LEU A 114 21.86 -24.95 -13.40
C LEU A 114 21.70 -24.22 -14.72
N ARG A 115 21.82 -22.89 -14.77
CA ARG A 115 21.48 -22.03 -15.92
C ARG A 115 20.08 -22.32 -16.49
N GLN A 116 19.18 -22.89 -15.68
CA GLN A 116 17.82 -23.20 -16.06
C GLN A 116 16.90 -22.04 -15.70
N ARG A 117 16.12 -21.58 -16.68
CA ARG A 117 15.01 -20.66 -16.45
C ARG A 117 13.77 -21.47 -16.13
N LEU A 118 13.28 -21.34 -14.91
CA LEU A 118 11.96 -21.83 -14.53
C LEU A 118 10.97 -20.67 -14.72
N GLY A 119 9.82 -20.96 -15.32
CA GLY A 119 8.81 -19.94 -15.52
C GLY A 119 7.41 -20.52 -15.42
N LEU A 120 6.53 -19.77 -14.76
CA LEU A 120 5.09 -20.00 -14.78
C LEU A 120 4.46 -18.84 -15.56
N ARG A 121 3.46 -19.16 -16.38
CA ARG A 121 2.73 -18.16 -17.17
C ARG A 121 1.24 -18.30 -16.90
N PHE A 122 0.55 -17.17 -16.97
CA PHE A 122 -0.89 -17.09 -16.78
C PHE A 122 -1.37 -17.56 -15.41
N VAL A 123 -0.57 -17.27 -14.40
CA VAL A 123 -0.86 -17.60 -13.01
C VAL A 123 -1.40 -16.38 -12.26
N ASN A 124 -2.40 -16.58 -11.42
CA ASN A 124 -2.93 -15.52 -10.56
C ASN A 124 -2.03 -15.40 -9.33
N VAL A 125 -1.25 -14.32 -9.25
CA VAL A 125 -0.30 -14.08 -8.15
C VAL A 125 -0.95 -13.31 -7.02
N THR A 126 -1.85 -12.37 -7.34
CA THR A 126 -2.45 -11.43 -6.38
C THR A 126 -3.98 -11.46 -6.42
N PRO A 127 -4.61 -12.62 -6.13
CA PRO A 127 -6.06 -12.74 -6.17
C PRO A 127 -6.78 -11.80 -5.19
N ASN A 128 -6.17 -11.47 -4.04
CA ASN A 128 -6.79 -10.62 -3.04
C ASN A 128 -6.70 -9.13 -3.38
N HIS A 129 -5.58 -8.65 -3.97
CA HIS A 129 -5.50 -7.28 -4.49
C HIS A 129 -6.58 -7.05 -5.55
N HIS A 130 -6.78 -8.02 -6.45
CA HIS A 130 -7.80 -7.93 -7.47
C HIS A 130 -9.22 -7.99 -6.89
N ALA A 131 -9.47 -8.85 -5.90
CA ALA A 131 -10.75 -8.90 -5.22
C ALA A 131 -11.05 -7.59 -4.47
N LEU A 132 -10.02 -6.93 -3.91
CA LEU A 132 -10.16 -5.60 -3.31
C LEU A 132 -10.51 -4.54 -4.36
N ALA A 133 -9.88 -4.54 -5.53
CA ALA A 133 -10.21 -3.63 -6.63
C ALA A 133 -11.62 -3.88 -7.20
N ASP A 134 -12.02 -5.15 -7.30
CA ASP A 134 -13.36 -5.53 -7.76
C ASP A 134 -14.46 -5.13 -6.78
N GLN A 135 -14.16 -5.11 -5.48
CA GLN A 135 -15.17 -4.85 -4.44
C GLN A 135 -15.16 -3.42 -3.91
N PHE A 136 -14.00 -2.76 -3.82
CA PHE A 136 -13.81 -1.48 -3.15
C PHE A 136 -13.21 -0.41 -4.05
N ALA A 137 -12.81 0.70 -3.46
CA ALA A 137 -12.18 1.80 -4.18
C ALA A 137 -10.65 1.62 -4.24
N PHE A 138 -10.07 1.95 -5.40
CA PHE A 138 -8.63 1.99 -5.62
C PHE A 138 -8.25 3.21 -6.46
N SER A 139 -6.96 3.50 -6.63
CA SER A 139 -6.50 4.61 -7.46
C SER A 139 -5.52 4.13 -8.52
N ASP A 140 -5.65 4.67 -9.73
CA ASP A 140 -4.69 4.50 -10.83
C ASP A 140 -3.74 5.70 -11.01
N ASN A 141 -3.83 6.68 -10.09
CA ASN A 141 -3.09 7.93 -10.16
C ASN A 141 -2.54 8.35 -8.79
N PHE A 142 -2.03 7.35 -8.05
CA PHE A 142 -1.40 7.52 -6.73
C PHE A 142 0.10 7.30 -6.81
N TYR A 143 0.88 8.17 -6.15
CA TYR A 143 2.34 8.20 -6.24
C TYR A 143 2.99 8.17 -4.86
N ALA A 144 4.06 7.38 -4.74
CA ALA A 144 4.98 7.46 -3.62
C ALA A 144 5.79 8.76 -3.69
N GLU A 145 6.08 9.36 -2.54
CA GLU A 145 6.79 10.64 -2.46
C GLU A 145 8.29 10.51 -2.66
N GLY A 146 8.86 9.30 -2.48
CA GLY A 146 10.27 9.03 -2.65
C GLY A 146 10.58 7.84 -3.54
N PRO A 147 11.77 7.82 -4.17
CA PRO A 147 12.19 6.74 -5.04
C PRO A 147 12.62 5.48 -4.30
N VAL A 148 12.89 5.55 -3.01
CA VAL A 148 13.31 4.42 -2.17
C VAL A 148 12.62 4.49 -0.81
N THR A 149 12.49 3.34 -0.16
CA THR A 149 11.83 3.20 1.14
C THR A 149 12.33 4.21 2.19
N ALA A 150 13.64 4.51 2.22
CA ALA A 150 14.20 5.47 3.16
C ALA A 150 13.63 6.90 2.98
N ASP A 151 13.24 7.25 1.77
CA ASP A 151 12.64 8.55 1.44
C ASP A 151 11.11 8.50 1.59
N GLY A 152 10.49 7.32 1.40
CA GLY A 152 9.05 7.09 1.48
C GLY A 152 8.54 6.73 2.88
N ASP A 153 9.40 6.28 3.79
CA ASP A 153 9.02 5.97 5.19
C ASP A 153 8.56 7.22 5.97
N GLU A 154 8.64 8.39 5.36
CA GLU A 154 8.23 9.68 5.95
C GLU A 154 6.80 10.11 5.56
N TRP A 155 5.98 9.21 4.97
CA TRP A 155 4.59 9.54 4.58
C TRP A 155 3.77 10.15 5.74
N HIS A 156 4.09 9.79 6.97
CA HIS A 156 3.52 10.33 8.20
C HIS A 156 4.28 11.55 8.77
N GLY A 157 5.21 12.11 8.01
CA GLY A 157 6.11 13.18 8.44
C GLY A 157 7.31 12.67 9.25
N PRO A 158 8.11 13.55 9.86
CA PRO A 158 9.19 13.11 10.75
C PRO A 158 8.68 12.05 11.72
N PRO A 159 9.49 11.03 12.08
CA PRO A 159 9.03 9.86 12.84
C PRO A 159 8.21 10.15 14.11
N GLU A 160 8.33 11.36 14.61
CA GLU A 160 7.63 11.80 15.84
C GLU A 160 6.30 12.51 15.56
N ALA A 161 6.08 12.98 14.32
CA ALA A 161 5.03 13.97 14.06
C ALA A 161 3.63 13.36 14.20
N LEU A 162 3.33 12.29 13.48
CA LEU A 162 1.99 11.67 13.49
C LEU A 162 1.64 11.10 14.87
N TRP A 163 2.56 10.34 15.46
CA TRP A 163 2.31 9.61 16.71
C TRP A 163 2.06 10.55 17.89
N ASN A 164 2.89 11.59 18.00
CA ASN A 164 2.74 12.62 19.02
C ASN A 164 1.49 13.48 18.75
N HIS A 165 1.16 13.72 17.48
CA HIS A 165 -0.05 14.46 17.12
C HIS A 165 -1.33 13.69 17.50
N LEU A 166 -1.39 12.39 17.22
CA LEU A 166 -2.51 11.54 17.64
C LEU A 166 -2.65 11.51 19.17
N GLU A 167 -1.55 11.33 19.90
CA GLU A 167 -1.55 11.34 21.36
C GLU A 167 -2.01 12.68 21.93
N LYS A 168 -1.49 13.79 21.42
CA LYS A 168 -1.88 15.16 21.80
C LYS A 168 -3.37 15.41 21.64
N HIS A 169 -3.98 14.81 20.63
CA HIS A 169 -5.42 14.93 20.35
C HIS A 169 -6.25 13.79 21.00
N GLY A 170 -5.66 12.98 21.88
CA GLY A 170 -6.37 11.94 22.60
C GLY A 170 -6.91 10.82 21.72
N VAL A 171 -6.31 10.59 20.55
CA VAL A 171 -6.70 9.50 19.65
C VAL A 171 -5.97 8.22 20.05
N PRO A 172 -6.67 7.20 20.54
CA PRO A 172 -6.05 5.91 20.82
C PRO A 172 -5.63 5.25 19.51
N PHE A 173 -4.39 4.79 19.46
CA PHE A 173 -3.86 4.05 18.32
C PHE A 173 -3.07 2.81 18.74
N ARG A 174 -2.92 1.88 17.83
CA ARG A 174 -2.10 0.68 17.98
C ARG A 174 -1.27 0.46 16.74
N ASN A 175 0.03 0.21 16.93
CA ASN A 175 0.98 0.00 15.87
C ASN A 175 1.46 -1.45 15.81
N PHE A 176 1.55 -2.00 14.60
CA PHE A 176 1.99 -3.34 14.28
C PHE A 176 3.15 -3.25 13.28
N GLY A 177 4.31 -2.85 13.77
CA GLY A 177 5.58 -2.89 13.06
C GLY A 177 5.91 -1.68 12.19
N GLU A 178 4.97 -0.77 11.94
CA GLU A 178 5.24 0.43 11.14
C GLU A 178 6.22 1.37 11.85
N GLY A 179 7.18 1.96 11.10
CA GLY A 179 8.25 2.78 11.65
C GLY A 179 9.35 2.01 12.40
N PHE A 180 9.36 0.67 12.31
CA PHE A 180 10.38 -0.17 12.92
C PHE A 180 11.08 -1.02 11.87
N ALA A 181 12.35 -0.71 11.60
CA ALA A 181 13.23 -1.56 10.82
C ALA A 181 14.03 -2.50 11.72
N GLN A 182 14.09 -3.77 11.38
CA GLN A 182 15.02 -4.69 12.01
C GLN A 182 16.34 -4.60 11.28
N ARG A 183 17.38 -4.06 11.91
CA ARG A 183 18.74 -4.12 11.37
C ARG A 183 19.23 -5.56 11.45
N ASP A 184 19.63 -6.12 10.31
CA ASP A 184 20.37 -7.39 10.24
C ASP A 184 21.73 -7.22 10.94
N ARG A 185 21.78 -7.49 12.20
CA ARG A 185 23.02 -7.78 12.91
C ARG A 185 22.97 -9.24 13.25
N GLY A 186 23.66 -10.09 12.44
CA GLY A 186 23.91 -11.50 12.65
C GLY A 186 23.14 -12.22 13.77
N GLU A 187 22.94 -13.46 13.71
CA GLU A 187 22.26 -14.43 14.60
C GLU A 187 21.59 -13.98 15.95
N ALA A 188 21.86 -12.76 16.41
CA ALA A 188 21.29 -12.19 17.65
C ALA A 188 19.91 -11.53 17.48
N SER A 189 19.38 -11.46 16.27
CA SER A 189 18.21 -10.61 15.99
C SER A 189 16.88 -11.38 15.95
N ARG A 190 16.65 -12.26 16.88
CA ARG A 190 15.29 -12.72 17.23
C ARG A 190 14.49 -11.67 18.01
N MET A 191 15.05 -10.47 18.15
CA MET A 191 14.43 -9.39 18.92
C MET A 191 14.02 -8.26 18.00
N PRO A 192 12.76 -7.78 18.10
CA PRO A 192 12.29 -6.63 17.32
C PRO A 192 13.21 -5.43 17.51
N ALA A 193 13.40 -4.63 16.46
CA ALA A 193 14.25 -3.43 16.44
C ALA A 193 13.87 -2.37 17.50
N TRP A 194 12.71 -2.51 18.17
CA TRP A 194 12.22 -1.64 19.23
C TRP A 194 13.07 -1.65 20.52
N ARG A 195 14.18 -2.43 20.60
CA ARG A 195 15.12 -2.40 21.72
C ARG A 195 16.19 -1.31 21.64
N GLU A 196 16.17 -0.44 20.67
CA GLU A 196 17.04 0.75 20.69
C GLU A 196 16.25 1.95 21.29
N PRO A 197 16.37 2.24 22.58
CA PRO A 197 15.53 3.23 23.27
C PRO A 197 15.80 4.68 22.85
N SER A 198 16.89 4.93 22.10
CA SER A 198 17.45 6.27 21.96
C SER A 198 16.92 7.08 20.76
N LEU A 199 16.06 6.51 19.91
CA LEU A 199 15.66 7.16 18.65
C LEU A 199 14.14 7.12 18.35
N LYS A 200 13.27 6.77 19.30
CA LYS A 200 11.85 6.54 18.98
C LYS A 200 10.93 7.40 19.84
N PRO A 201 9.91 8.00 19.23
CA PRO A 201 8.91 8.76 19.97
C PRO A 201 8.27 7.84 21.01
N ASP A 202 8.18 8.32 22.23
CA ASP A 202 7.56 7.58 23.34
C ASP A 202 6.15 7.12 23.01
N ALA A 203 5.37 7.93 22.30
CA ALA A 203 4.02 7.62 21.89
C ALA A 203 3.97 6.38 21.00
N LEU A 204 4.82 6.31 19.96
CA LEU A 204 4.90 5.15 19.06
C LEU A 204 5.29 3.89 19.84
N PHE A 205 6.34 3.97 20.66
CA PHE A 205 6.85 2.84 21.43
C PHE A 205 5.80 2.26 22.40
N ARG A 206 5.10 3.12 23.14
CA ARG A 206 4.05 2.69 24.09
C ARG A 206 2.89 1.98 23.41
N ASN A 207 2.56 2.40 22.19
CA ASN A 207 1.41 1.89 21.43
C ASN A 207 1.76 0.80 20.42
N THR A 208 3.03 0.36 20.34
CA THR A 208 3.44 -0.71 19.42
C THR A 208 3.25 -2.09 20.06
N SER A 209 2.72 -3.01 19.26
CA SER A 209 2.63 -4.44 19.59
C SER A 209 4.03 -5.02 19.81
N ARG A 210 4.24 -5.65 20.96
CA ARG A 210 5.51 -6.31 21.27
C ARG A 210 5.66 -7.67 20.61
N ALA A 211 4.57 -8.25 20.18
CA ALA A 211 4.54 -9.54 19.50
C ALA A 211 4.69 -9.42 17.99
N TYR A 212 4.38 -8.24 17.41
CA TYR A 212 4.42 -8.04 15.98
C TYR A 212 5.83 -7.57 15.55
N PRO A 213 6.46 -8.26 14.58
CA PRO A 213 7.81 -7.92 14.14
C PRO A 213 7.81 -6.65 13.26
N GLY A 214 8.88 -5.86 13.33
CA GLY A 214 9.19 -4.81 12.37
C GLY A 214 9.59 -5.37 11.00
N PHE A 215 10.18 -4.53 10.14
CA PHE A 215 10.63 -4.95 8.80
C PHE A 215 11.66 -6.09 8.91
N ASN A 216 11.30 -7.26 8.43
CA ASN A 216 12.15 -8.43 8.35
C ASN A 216 11.59 -9.41 7.30
N MET A 217 12.27 -9.55 6.17
CA MET A 217 11.87 -10.40 5.05
C MET A 217 11.98 -11.91 5.31
N ARG A 218 12.54 -12.32 6.45
CA ARG A 218 12.56 -13.74 6.85
C ARG A 218 11.23 -14.20 7.43
N ILE A 219 10.43 -13.27 7.97
CA ILE A 219 9.15 -13.57 8.63
C ILE A 219 8.03 -13.49 7.60
N PRO A 220 7.29 -14.59 7.36
CA PRO A 220 6.14 -14.62 6.47
C PRO A 220 5.06 -13.59 6.85
N ASP A 221 4.45 -12.94 5.86
CA ASP A 221 3.34 -12.02 6.10
C ASP A 221 2.08 -12.75 6.59
N VAL A 222 1.87 -14.01 6.20
CA VAL A 222 0.80 -14.85 6.78
C VAL A 222 0.95 -15.05 8.29
N ASN A 223 2.19 -15.07 8.82
CA ASN A 223 2.44 -15.10 10.25
C ASN A 223 2.14 -13.75 10.89
N ARG A 224 2.49 -12.64 10.22
CA ARG A 224 2.14 -11.28 10.64
C ARG A 224 0.62 -11.11 10.72
N ALA A 225 -0.12 -11.56 9.70
CA ALA A 225 -1.58 -11.57 9.73
C ALA A 225 -2.14 -12.33 10.93
N SER A 226 -1.57 -13.51 11.23
CA SER A 226 -1.99 -14.30 12.39
C SER A 226 -1.71 -13.59 13.72
N LEU A 227 -0.55 -12.95 13.86
CA LEU A 227 -0.20 -12.17 15.07
C LEU A 227 -1.15 -10.99 15.27
N PHE A 228 -1.46 -10.26 14.19
CA PHE A 228 -2.43 -9.17 14.22
C PHE A 228 -3.82 -9.65 14.63
N ILE A 229 -4.36 -10.67 13.95
CA ILE A 229 -5.68 -11.22 14.23
C ILE A 229 -5.78 -11.67 15.68
N ASN A 230 -4.83 -12.47 16.13
CA ASN A 230 -4.81 -13.00 17.50
C ASN A 230 -4.75 -11.88 18.57
N GLU A 231 -4.00 -10.79 18.33
CA GLU A 231 -3.96 -9.67 19.27
C GLU A 231 -5.28 -8.91 19.29
N ILE A 232 -5.87 -8.63 18.11
CA ILE A 232 -7.15 -7.94 18.04
C ILE A 232 -8.26 -8.76 18.71
N GLU A 233 -8.34 -10.06 18.45
CA GLU A 233 -9.34 -10.94 19.08
C GLU A 233 -9.19 -10.95 20.60
N ARG A 234 -7.98 -11.17 21.09
CA ARG A 234 -7.73 -11.33 22.52
C ARG A 234 -7.92 -10.03 23.30
N GLU A 235 -7.44 -8.90 22.75
CA GLU A 235 -7.35 -7.65 23.50
C GLU A 235 -8.56 -6.73 23.30
N TYR A 236 -9.23 -6.81 22.14
CA TYR A 236 -10.20 -5.78 21.73
C TYR A 236 -11.58 -6.32 21.35
N LEU A 237 -11.71 -7.61 21.00
CA LEU A 237 -13.03 -8.23 20.78
C LEU A 237 -13.57 -8.91 22.02
N ALA A 238 -12.71 -9.24 22.99
CA ALA A 238 -13.15 -9.70 24.29
C ALA A 238 -13.82 -8.56 25.08
N PRO A 239 -14.73 -8.85 26.04
CA PRO A 239 -15.44 -7.84 26.81
C PRO A 239 -14.48 -6.88 27.53
N GLY A 240 -14.69 -5.57 27.36
CA GLY A 240 -14.15 -4.53 28.22
C GLY A 240 -13.07 -3.60 27.64
N LYS A 241 -12.50 -3.87 26.47
CA LYS A 241 -11.47 -2.99 25.90
C LYS A 241 -11.88 -2.55 24.49
N PRO A 242 -12.12 -1.24 24.25
CA PRO A 242 -12.49 -0.76 22.92
C PRO A 242 -11.33 -0.86 21.95
N LEU A 243 -11.63 -1.14 20.67
CA LEU A 243 -10.65 -1.09 19.62
C LEU A 243 -10.08 0.34 19.49
N PRO A 244 -8.75 0.52 19.40
CA PRO A 244 -8.17 1.81 19.06
C PRO A 244 -8.72 2.37 17.76
N ARG A 245 -8.93 3.71 17.70
CA ARG A 245 -9.50 4.35 16.53
C ARG A 245 -8.58 4.32 15.30
N ALA A 246 -7.28 4.20 15.52
CA ALA A 246 -6.30 4.05 14.45
C ALA A 246 -5.44 2.79 14.66
N LEU A 247 -5.32 1.97 13.64
CA LEU A 247 -4.43 0.82 13.59
C LEU A 247 -3.45 1.02 12.44
N PHE A 248 -2.18 0.73 12.67
CA PHE A 248 -1.12 0.82 11.66
C PHE A 248 -0.43 -0.53 11.54
N LEU A 249 -0.31 -1.06 10.33
CA LEU A 249 0.28 -2.36 10.06
C LEU A 249 1.31 -2.26 8.95
N GLN A 250 2.43 -2.99 9.11
CA GLN A 250 3.39 -3.19 8.04
C GLN A 250 3.31 -4.62 7.51
N LEU A 251 3.16 -4.77 6.17
CA LEU A 251 3.23 -6.04 5.45
C LEU A 251 4.32 -5.95 4.38
N PRO A 252 5.57 -6.33 4.68
CA PRO A 252 6.70 -6.02 3.81
C PRO A 252 7.08 -7.10 2.80
N ALA A 253 6.38 -8.25 2.72
CA ALA A 253 6.84 -9.37 1.89
C ALA A 253 6.85 -9.06 0.39
N ASP A 254 6.06 -8.10 -0.08
CA ASP A 254 6.08 -7.62 -1.46
C ASP A 254 7.36 -6.86 -1.86
N HIS A 255 8.22 -6.51 -0.89
CA HIS A 255 9.58 -6.07 -1.17
C HIS A 255 10.38 -7.11 -1.96
N LEU A 256 9.93 -8.35 -1.95
CA LEU A 256 10.56 -9.55 -2.48
C LEU A 256 11.89 -9.90 -1.80
N ALA A 257 12.20 -11.18 -1.80
CA ALA A 257 13.46 -11.73 -1.37
C ALA A 257 13.82 -12.92 -2.25
N ARG A 258 15.02 -13.44 -2.12
CA ARG A 258 15.42 -14.65 -2.84
C ARG A 258 14.47 -15.81 -2.54
N ALA A 259 14.27 -16.65 -3.53
CA ALA A 259 13.51 -17.89 -3.37
C ALA A 259 14.12 -18.77 -2.26
N ARG A 260 13.23 -19.36 -1.46
CA ARG A 260 13.55 -20.29 -0.36
C ARG A 260 12.58 -21.47 -0.44
N PRO A 261 12.77 -22.41 -1.41
CA PRO A 261 11.83 -23.52 -1.64
C PRO A 261 11.61 -24.40 -0.40
N GLU A 262 12.64 -24.56 0.42
CA GLU A 262 12.61 -25.30 1.68
C GLU A 262 11.71 -24.69 2.74
N ASP A 263 11.53 -23.37 2.68
CA ASP A 263 10.68 -22.58 3.59
C ASP A 263 9.28 -22.27 3.00
N GLY A 264 8.94 -22.87 1.84
CA GLY A 264 7.65 -22.64 1.17
C GLY A 264 7.62 -21.49 0.15
N TYR A 265 8.78 -20.96 -0.23
CA TYR A 265 8.93 -19.88 -1.22
C TYR A 265 9.71 -20.35 -2.45
N PRO A 266 9.09 -21.14 -3.35
CA PRO A 266 9.80 -21.68 -4.52
C PRO A 266 10.24 -20.62 -5.53
N PHE A 267 9.65 -19.42 -5.49
CA PHE A 267 9.95 -18.29 -6.36
C PHE A 267 10.13 -17.00 -5.55
N GLU A 268 10.76 -15.99 -6.13
CA GLU A 268 10.73 -14.63 -5.56
C GLU A 268 9.28 -14.10 -5.49
N ALA A 269 8.48 -14.38 -6.52
CA ALA A 269 7.06 -14.03 -6.57
C ALA A 269 6.21 -14.70 -5.47
N SER A 270 6.74 -15.75 -4.81
CA SER A 270 6.06 -16.35 -3.65
C SER A 270 5.91 -15.37 -2.49
N HIS A 271 6.84 -14.44 -2.36
CA HIS A 271 6.75 -13.37 -1.35
C HIS A 271 5.60 -12.41 -1.65
N MET A 272 5.34 -12.11 -2.94
CA MET A 272 4.18 -11.31 -3.34
C MET A 272 2.87 -12.04 -3.06
N ALA A 273 2.82 -13.35 -3.32
CA ALA A 273 1.63 -14.17 -3.04
C ALA A 273 1.38 -14.35 -1.54
N ASP A 274 2.43 -14.41 -0.71
CA ASP A 274 2.35 -14.38 0.75
C ASP A 274 1.74 -13.06 1.24
N ASN A 275 2.27 -11.93 0.77
CA ASN A 275 1.75 -10.59 1.08
C ASN A 275 0.27 -10.46 0.68
N ASP A 276 -0.09 -10.87 -0.53
CA ASP A 276 -1.46 -10.85 -1.04
C ASP A 276 -2.43 -11.65 -0.16
N TYR A 277 -2.03 -12.86 0.20
CA TYR A 277 -2.88 -13.71 1.03
C TYR A 277 -3.01 -13.20 2.47
N ALA A 278 -1.91 -12.69 3.04
CA ALA A 278 -1.92 -12.05 4.35
C ALA A 278 -2.85 -10.82 4.40
N LEU A 279 -2.77 -9.97 3.36
CA LEU A 279 -3.66 -8.81 3.19
C LEU A 279 -5.13 -9.26 3.14
N GLY A 280 -5.45 -10.24 2.30
CA GLY A 280 -6.82 -10.78 2.20
C GLY A 280 -7.34 -11.30 3.53
N ARG A 281 -6.54 -12.04 4.29
CA ARG A 281 -6.91 -12.56 5.63
C ARG A 281 -7.20 -11.44 6.62
N ILE A 282 -6.40 -10.38 6.63
CA ILE A 282 -6.60 -9.23 7.52
C ILE A 282 -7.90 -8.52 7.19
N VAL A 283 -8.15 -8.23 5.91
CA VAL A 283 -9.37 -7.53 5.50
C VAL A 283 -10.61 -8.40 5.75
N GLU A 284 -10.56 -9.71 5.47
CA GLU A 284 -11.64 -10.64 5.80
C GLU A 284 -11.95 -10.62 7.30
N PHE A 285 -10.93 -10.74 8.13
CA PHE A 285 -11.09 -10.70 9.58
C PHE A 285 -11.74 -9.40 10.04
N LEU A 286 -11.19 -8.25 9.62
CA LEU A 286 -11.73 -6.94 9.99
C LEU A 286 -13.18 -6.79 9.54
N SER A 287 -13.53 -7.30 8.35
CA SER A 287 -14.87 -7.21 7.78
C SER A 287 -15.94 -7.97 8.56
N ARG A 288 -15.53 -8.90 9.43
CA ARG A 288 -16.40 -9.68 10.29
C ARG A 288 -16.46 -9.16 11.73
N THR A 289 -15.71 -8.12 12.06
CA THR A 289 -15.73 -7.51 13.39
C THR A 289 -16.91 -6.55 13.54
N PRO A 290 -17.41 -6.31 14.78
CA PRO A 290 -18.43 -5.30 15.02
C PRO A 290 -18.02 -3.88 14.62
N TYR A 291 -16.71 -3.63 14.53
CA TYR A 291 -16.14 -2.33 14.19
C TYR A 291 -16.15 -2.03 12.69
N TRP A 292 -16.38 -3.03 11.82
CA TRP A 292 -16.39 -2.87 10.37
C TRP A 292 -17.26 -1.71 9.89
N LYS A 293 -18.48 -1.61 10.45
CA LYS A 293 -19.45 -0.57 10.10
C LYS A 293 -18.97 0.87 10.31
N ARG A 294 -17.88 1.04 11.04
CA ARG A 294 -17.30 2.33 11.41
C ARG A 294 -15.88 2.53 10.89
N MET A 295 -15.41 1.64 10.03
CA MET A 295 -14.00 1.50 9.67
C MET A 295 -13.76 1.79 8.19
N ALA A 296 -12.62 2.44 7.90
CA ALA A 296 -11.98 2.43 6.60
C ALA A 296 -10.62 1.74 6.72
N VAL A 297 -10.32 0.83 5.79
CA VAL A 297 -9.01 0.20 5.66
C VAL A 297 -8.31 0.84 4.47
N ILE A 298 -7.25 1.60 4.73
CA ILE A 298 -6.43 2.28 3.74
C ILE A 298 -5.19 1.43 3.53
N ILE A 299 -4.97 0.99 2.30
CA ILE A 299 -3.86 0.13 1.94
C ILE A 299 -3.01 0.88 0.92
N LEU A 300 -1.73 1.09 1.22
CA LEU A 300 -0.81 1.80 0.35
C LEU A 300 0.56 1.13 0.31
N GLU A 301 1.29 1.41 -0.76
CA GLU A 301 2.74 1.17 -0.82
C GLU A 301 3.47 2.44 -0.36
N ASP A 302 4.55 2.28 0.38
CA ASP A 302 5.38 3.41 0.80
C ASP A 302 6.38 3.85 -0.29
N ASP A 303 6.82 2.91 -1.13
CA ASP A 303 7.63 3.21 -2.31
C ASP A 303 7.24 2.33 -3.51
N ALA A 304 7.75 2.66 -4.70
CA ALA A 304 7.51 1.94 -5.94
C ALA A 304 8.81 1.46 -6.62
N SER A 305 9.92 1.42 -5.89
CA SER A 305 11.26 1.22 -6.46
C SER A 305 11.52 -0.17 -7.06
N GLY A 306 10.59 -1.08 -6.93
CA GLY A 306 10.81 -2.49 -7.33
C GLY A 306 10.38 -2.86 -8.74
N GLY A 307 9.76 -1.97 -9.51
CA GLY A 307 9.17 -2.38 -10.77
C GLY A 307 9.03 -1.31 -11.83
N VAL A 308 8.35 -1.70 -12.90
CA VAL A 308 8.08 -0.86 -14.06
C VAL A 308 6.63 -0.40 -14.07
N ASP A 309 6.42 0.81 -14.56
CA ASP A 309 5.11 1.39 -14.78
C ASP A 309 5.09 2.21 -16.06
N HIS A 310 3.96 2.22 -16.80
CA HIS A 310 3.90 2.91 -18.08
C HIS A 310 3.66 4.42 -17.96
N VAL A 311 3.23 4.88 -16.78
CA VAL A 311 2.99 6.30 -16.51
C VAL A 311 4.19 6.93 -15.82
N ASP A 312 4.51 6.46 -14.61
CA ASP A 312 5.64 6.95 -13.82
C ASP A 312 6.13 5.85 -12.86
N SER A 313 7.45 5.80 -12.63
CA SER A 313 8.06 4.79 -11.75
C SER A 313 7.70 4.95 -10.26
N HIS A 314 7.11 6.10 -9.86
CA HIS A 314 6.59 6.32 -8.51
C HIS A 314 5.12 5.97 -8.39
N ARG A 315 4.44 5.69 -9.52
CA ARG A 315 3.02 5.32 -9.48
C ARG A 315 2.85 3.96 -8.82
N THR A 316 2.00 3.92 -7.79
CA THR A 316 1.89 2.77 -6.91
C THR A 316 0.44 2.49 -6.49
N LEU A 317 0.26 1.58 -5.54
CA LEU A 317 -1.04 1.09 -5.12
C LEU A 317 -1.64 1.94 -4.00
N LEU A 318 -2.92 2.25 -4.14
CA LEU A 318 -3.76 2.76 -3.07
C LEU A 318 -5.15 2.12 -3.15
N PHE A 319 -5.61 1.58 -2.03
CA PHE A 319 -6.99 1.13 -1.85
C PHE A 319 -7.61 1.80 -0.64
N VAL A 320 -8.92 2.01 -0.72
CA VAL A 320 -9.76 2.31 0.43
C VAL A 320 -10.85 1.25 0.47
N ALA A 321 -10.75 0.35 1.44
CA ALA A 321 -11.71 -0.74 1.64
C ALA A 321 -12.56 -0.47 2.89
N GLY A 322 -13.76 -1.02 2.91
CA GLY A 322 -14.69 -0.87 4.01
C GLY A 322 -16.12 -0.61 3.52
N PRO A 323 -17.11 -0.64 4.42
CA PRO A 323 -18.51 -0.46 4.01
C PRO A 323 -18.82 0.94 3.47
N TRP A 324 -17.97 1.92 3.76
CA TRP A 324 -18.07 3.28 3.26
C TRP A 324 -17.27 3.53 1.97
N ALA A 325 -16.49 2.56 1.50
CA ALA A 325 -15.78 2.67 0.24
C ALA A 325 -16.76 2.56 -0.94
N ARG A 326 -16.51 3.33 -2.02
CA ARG A 326 -17.23 3.11 -3.28
C ARG A 326 -16.88 1.73 -3.82
N GLN A 327 -17.87 1.07 -4.41
CA GLN A 327 -17.70 -0.27 -4.96
C GLN A 327 -17.11 -0.23 -6.37
N ASN A 328 -16.06 -1.01 -6.60
CA ASN A 328 -15.36 -1.14 -7.89
C ASN A 328 -15.10 0.23 -8.52
N PHE A 329 -14.54 1.16 -7.75
CA PHE A 329 -14.37 2.55 -8.13
C PHE A 329 -12.89 2.88 -8.27
N CYS A 330 -12.49 3.43 -9.42
CA CYS A 330 -11.13 3.91 -9.65
C CYS A 330 -11.06 5.43 -9.47
N ALA A 331 -10.22 5.90 -8.55
CA ALA A 331 -9.93 7.32 -8.39
C ALA A 331 -8.82 7.74 -9.35
N HIS A 332 -9.14 8.67 -10.28
CA HIS A 332 -8.23 9.15 -11.32
C HIS A 332 -7.53 10.46 -10.96
N GLN A 333 -7.84 11.03 -9.79
CA GLN A 333 -7.18 12.26 -9.36
C GLN A 333 -5.74 11.98 -8.94
N ASN A 334 -4.82 12.90 -9.29
CA ASN A 334 -3.45 12.83 -8.82
C ASN A 334 -3.41 12.95 -7.30
N ALA A 335 -2.77 12.00 -6.63
CA ALA A 335 -2.63 11.97 -5.19
C ALA A 335 -1.27 11.36 -4.79
N GLY A 336 -0.75 11.81 -3.66
CA GLY A 336 0.44 11.25 -3.01
C GLY A 336 0.14 10.83 -1.58
N GLN A 337 1.17 10.45 -0.86
CA GLN A 337 1.07 9.94 0.50
C GLN A 337 0.49 10.96 1.49
N ALA A 338 0.76 12.26 1.29
CA ALA A 338 0.16 13.34 2.07
C ALA A 338 -1.39 13.35 1.99
N ALA A 339 -1.98 12.91 0.87
CA ALA A 339 -3.42 12.77 0.72
C ALA A 339 -3.99 11.64 1.60
N VAL A 340 -3.23 10.56 1.79
CA VAL A 340 -3.57 9.47 2.73
C VAL A 340 -3.58 10.00 4.17
N LEU A 341 -2.55 10.76 4.55
CA LEU A 341 -2.47 11.38 5.87
C LEU A 341 -3.67 12.32 6.11
N LYS A 342 -4.02 13.15 5.12
CA LYS A 342 -5.21 14.01 5.18
C LYS A 342 -6.48 13.20 5.40
N LEU A 343 -6.71 12.13 4.63
CA LEU A 343 -7.89 11.28 4.80
C LEU A 343 -7.94 10.64 6.19
N LEU A 344 -6.80 10.10 6.66
CA LEU A 344 -6.67 9.51 7.98
C LEU A 344 -7.04 10.49 9.09
N LEU A 345 -6.42 11.70 9.10
CA LEU A 345 -6.67 12.71 10.14
C LEU A 345 -8.12 13.21 10.11
N ARG A 346 -8.72 13.31 8.93
CA ARG A 346 -10.15 13.64 8.80
C ARG A 346 -11.05 12.56 9.39
N ILE A 347 -10.80 11.27 9.11
CA ILE A 347 -11.56 10.15 9.71
C ILE A 347 -11.44 10.18 11.24
N LEU A 348 -10.26 10.45 11.74
CA LEU A 348 -9.99 10.54 13.18
C LEU A 348 -10.48 11.85 13.81
N ARG A 349 -10.95 12.81 12.99
CA ARG A 349 -11.41 14.14 13.42
C ARG A 349 -10.33 14.93 14.16
N VAL A 350 -9.12 14.86 13.62
CA VAL A 350 -7.93 15.56 14.12
C VAL A 350 -7.54 16.62 13.10
N PRO A 351 -7.08 17.81 13.51
CA PRO A 351 -6.55 18.81 12.60
C PRO A 351 -5.39 18.29 11.76
N SER A 352 -5.14 18.90 10.62
CA SER A 352 -3.96 18.63 9.80
C SER A 352 -2.68 18.74 10.61
N LEU A 353 -1.73 17.89 10.31
CA LEU A 353 -0.43 17.85 10.96
C LEU A 353 0.41 19.06 10.57
N ASN A 354 0.41 19.36 9.27
CA ASN A 354 1.17 20.48 8.71
C ASN A 354 0.53 20.96 7.39
N LEU A 355 1.19 21.87 6.69
CA LEU A 355 0.68 22.43 5.45
C LEU A 355 0.64 21.39 4.31
N ASN A 356 1.53 20.41 4.31
CA ASN A 356 1.61 19.40 3.25
C ASN A 356 0.32 18.57 3.20
N ASP A 357 -0.08 17.98 4.33
CA ASP A 357 -1.34 17.21 4.39
C ASP A 357 -2.58 18.12 4.30
N ALA A 358 -2.52 19.35 4.83
CA ALA A 358 -3.63 20.30 4.73
C ALA A 358 -3.98 20.62 3.28
N THR A 359 -2.98 20.79 2.42
CA THR A 359 -3.15 21.18 1.01
C THR A 359 -3.18 20.00 0.04
N ALA A 360 -2.91 18.78 0.52
CA ALA A 360 -2.93 17.57 -0.29
C ALA A 360 -4.30 17.30 -0.94
N ALA A 361 -4.30 16.46 -1.97
CA ALA A 361 -5.51 16.01 -2.65
C ALA A 361 -6.53 15.39 -1.66
N ASP A 362 -7.82 15.59 -1.94
CA ASP A 362 -8.89 15.02 -1.11
C ASP A 362 -9.30 13.64 -1.62
N LEU A 363 -9.04 12.60 -0.85
CA LEU A 363 -9.42 11.22 -1.15
C LEU A 363 -10.87 10.87 -0.74
N THR A 364 -11.63 11.81 -0.19
CA THR A 364 -13.05 11.58 0.16
C THR A 364 -13.91 11.08 -1.01
N PRO A 365 -13.64 11.43 -2.28
CA PRO A 365 -14.35 10.83 -3.41
C PRO A 365 -14.25 9.30 -3.53
N MET A 366 -13.29 8.67 -2.87
CA MET A 366 -13.22 7.20 -2.76
C MET A 366 -14.27 6.62 -1.79
N LEU A 367 -14.91 7.45 -0.99
CA LEU A 367 -15.95 7.07 -0.04
C LEU A 367 -17.34 7.28 -0.65
N ALA A 368 -18.29 6.44 -0.22
CA ALA A 368 -19.69 6.54 -0.58
C ALA A 368 -20.48 7.24 0.54
N PRO A 369 -21.56 7.96 0.20
CA PRO A 369 -22.41 8.61 1.20
C PRO A 369 -23.24 7.62 2.03
N GLN A 370 -23.40 6.40 1.53
CA GLN A 370 -24.14 5.31 2.19
C GLN A 370 -23.23 4.09 2.29
N HIS A 371 -23.31 3.39 3.42
CA HIS A 371 -22.52 2.17 3.58
C HIS A 371 -23.17 0.97 2.89
N ALA A 372 -22.33 0.08 2.38
CA ALA A 372 -22.73 -1.23 1.91
C ALA A 372 -22.19 -2.29 2.90
N ASP A 373 -23.08 -3.06 3.49
CA ASP A 373 -22.72 -4.17 4.39
C ASP A 373 -22.16 -5.34 3.56
N ALA A 374 -20.96 -5.14 2.99
CA ALA A 374 -20.27 -6.18 2.24
C ALA A 374 -19.03 -6.63 3.03
N ALA A 375 -19.09 -7.84 3.58
CA ALA A 375 -17.91 -8.49 4.11
C ALA A 375 -16.96 -8.85 2.96
N PHE A 376 -15.67 -8.80 3.21
CA PHE A 376 -14.68 -9.30 2.28
C PHE A 376 -14.49 -10.81 2.48
N THR A 377 -14.24 -11.53 1.39
CA THR A 377 -13.88 -12.95 1.43
C THR A 377 -12.49 -13.14 0.86
N VAL A 378 -11.58 -13.67 1.67
CA VAL A 378 -10.21 -13.96 1.26
C VAL A 378 -10.17 -14.96 0.11
N GLN A 379 -9.37 -14.69 -0.89
CA GLN A 379 -9.11 -15.57 -2.02
C GLN A 379 -7.91 -16.46 -1.71
N ALA A 380 -8.03 -17.76 -2.01
CA ALA A 380 -6.93 -18.69 -1.83
C ALA A 380 -5.77 -18.36 -2.78
N PRO A 381 -4.50 -18.49 -2.33
CA PRO A 381 -3.35 -18.30 -3.20
C PRO A 381 -3.22 -19.43 -4.21
N THR A 382 -2.52 -19.18 -5.31
CA THR A 382 -2.12 -20.23 -6.26
C THR A 382 -1.03 -21.10 -5.61
N LEU A 383 -1.36 -22.33 -5.24
CA LEU A 383 -0.49 -23.21 -4.43
C LEU A 383 0.85 -23.53 -5.09
N ASP A 384 0.91 -23.54 -6.42
CA ASP A 384 2.18 -23.72 -7.16
C ASP A 384 3.16 -22.56 -6.93
N ILE A 385 2.66 -21.39 -6.55
CA ILE A 385 3.45 -20.19 -6.25
C ILE A 385 3.75 -20.11 -4.76
N PHE A 386 2.72 -20.30 -3.94
CA PHE A 386 2.82 -20.14 -2.50
C PHE A 386 1.80 -21.03 -1.78
N ASP A 387 2.30 -21.88 -0.91
CA ASP A 387 1.50 -22.72 -0.02
C ASP A 387 1.64 -22.19 1.43
N PRO A 388 0.60 -21.54 1.98
CA PRO A 388 0.65 -20.99 3.33
C PRO A 388 0.93 -22.02 4.42
N ALA A 389 0.57 -23.30 4.19
CA ALA A 389 0.82 -24.36 5.15
C ALA A 389 2.30 -24.73 5.25
N ARG A 390 3.09 -24.36 4.24
CA ARG A 390 4.54 -24.63 4.17
C ARG A 390 5.39 -23.41 4.50
N ALA A 391 4.77 -22.22 4.60
CA ALA A 391 5.48 -20.98 4.88
C ALA A 391 6.17 -21.02 6.25
N ARG A 392 7.47 -20.82 6.28
CA ARG A 392 8.30 -20.83 7.48
C ARG A 392 9.18 -19.60 7.55
N GLU A 393 9.54 -19.25 8.78
CA GLU A 393 10.55 -18.23 9.03
C GLU A 393 11.90 -18.66 8.44
N GLY A 394 12.54 -17.78 7.66
CA GLY A 394 13.84 -18.07 7.06
C GLY A 394 14.95 -18.13 8.13
N ARG A 395 15.91 -19.01 7.90
CA ARG A 395 17.10 -19.19 8.76
C ARG A 395 18.13 -18.08 8.56
#